data_190b81d2759b606a1ee3a6a1ace102a7
#
_entry.id   190b81d2759b606a1ee3a6a1ace102a7
#
_cell.length_a   1.000
_cell.length_b   1.000
_cell.length_c   1.000
_cell.angle_alpha   90.00
_cell.angle_beta   90.00
_cell.angle_gamma   90.00
#
_symmetry.space_group_name_H-M   'P 1'
#
loop_
_entity.id
_entity.type
_entity.pdbx_description
1 polymer ?
#
loop_
_entity_poly.entity_id
_entity_poly.type
_entity_poly.pdbx_seq_one_letter_code
_entity_poly.pdbx_strand_id
1 'polypeptide(L)'
;MKLSLLIQGGPLSTSAPSVALQFAREAVSQGHALYRVFFYKDAVHLANRFNSAPADETNLQSEWQTFAKDSGAELTVCIAAGQRRGIVEDNIAEGFSIVGLGQMIEAMFESDRTVTF
;
A
#
# COMPACT_ATOMS: atom_id res chain seq x y z
N MET A 1 -16.40 2.91 -9.86
CA MET A 1 -16.52 2.04 -8.69
C MET A 1 -15.56 2.51 -7.60
N LYS A 2 -15.86 2.17 -6.38
CA LYS A 2 -14.98 2.39 -5.22
C LYS A 2 -14.19 1.10 -4.97
N LEU A 3 -12.87 1.19 -5.03
CA LEU A 3 -11.98 0.03 -5.00
C LEU A 3 -11.06 0.08 -3.77
N SER A 4 -10.74 -1.08 -3.23
CA SER A 4 -9.65 -1.24 -2.26
C SER A 4 -8.70 -2.33 -2.73
N LEU A 5 -7.43 -2.23 -2.32
CA LEU A 5 -6.40 -3.17 -2.71
C LEU A 5 -5.82 -3.85 -1.48
N LEU A 6 -5.57 -5.15 -1.59
CA LEU A 6 -4.81 -5.92 -0.61
C LEU A 6 -3.53 -6.39 -1.27
N ILE A 7 -2.39 -5.93 -0.77
CA ILE A 7 -1.08 -6.25 -1.34
C ILE A 7 -0.33 -7.12 -0.34
N GLN A 8 0.09 -8.31 -0.77
CA GLN A 8 0.75 -9.29 0.08
C GLN A 8 2.22 -9.54 -0.28
N GLY A 9 2.57 -9.38 -1.54
CA GLY A 9 3.94 -9.64 -2.00
C GLY A 9 4.90 -8.54 -1.60
N GLY A 10 6.12 -8.93 -1.21
CA GLY A 10 7.15 -7.98 -0.81
C GLY A 10 7.72 -7.18 -1.97
N PRO A 11 8.22 -5.96 -1.71
CA PRO A 11 8.66 -5.06 -2.78
C PRO A 11 9.95 -5.49 -3.46
N LEU A 12 10.80 -6.28 -2.79
CA LEU A 12 12.08 -6.71 -3.34
C LEU A 12 12.05 -8.14 -3.86
N SER A 13 11.06 -8.94 -3.46
CA SER A 13 10.97 -10.36 -3.82
C SER A 13 9.89 -10.65 -4.85
N THR A 14 8.98 -9.72 -5.07
CA THR A 14 7.87 -9.87 -6.02
C THR A 14 7.62 -8.57 -6.77
N SER A 15 6.81 -8.64 -7.83
CA SER A 15 6.35 -7.45 -8.54
C SER A 15 5.00 -6.93 -8.00
N ALA A 16 4.45 -7.55 -6.95
CA ALA A 16 3.09 -7.24 -6.49
C ALA A 16 2.86 -5.76 -6.16
N PRO A 17 3.72 -5.09 -5.36
CA PRO A 17 3.47 -3.67 -5.07
C PRO A 17 3.62 -2.77 -6.29
N SER A 18 4.48 -3.12 -7.23
CA SER A 18 4.68 -2.37 -8.47
C SER A 18 3.49 -2.52 -9.42
N VAL A 19 3.02 -3.75 -9.60
CA VAL A 19 1.85 -4.04 -10.43
C VAL A 19 0.59 -3.42 -9.81
N ALA A 20 0.45 -3.50 -8.50
CA ALA A 20 -0.68 -2.89 -7.80
C ALA A 20 -0.72 -1.38 -8.01
N LEU A 21 0.42 -0.71 -8.02
CA LEU A 21 0.48 0.73 -8.28
C LEU A 21 0.05 1.06 -9.70
N GLN A 22 0.51 0.27 -10.68
CA GLN A 22 0.07 0.46 -12.08
C GLN A 22 -1.43 0.28 -12.20
N PHE A 23 -1.98 -0.75 -11.56
CA PHE A 23 -3.43 -0.98 -11.52
C PHE A 23 -4.15 0.21 -10.90
N ALA A 24 -3.68 0.68 -9.75
CA ALA A 24 -4.30 1.80 -9.05
C ALA A 24 -4.32 3.08 -9.88
N ARG A 25 -3.22 3.38 -10.54
CA ARG A 25 -3.10 4.55 -11.42
C ARG A 25 -4.10 4.47 -12.57
N GLU A 26 -4.18 3.31 -13.20
CA GLU A 26 -5.10 3.11 -14.32
C GLU A 26 -6.56 3.20 -13.85
N ALA A 27 -6.88 2.61 -12.71
CA ALA A 27 -8.23 2.67 -12.16
C ALA A 27 -8.67 4.12 -11.91
N VAL A 28 -7.79 4.94 -11.31
CA VAL A 28 -8.09 6.35 -11.07
C VAL A 28 -8.23 7.11 -12.37
N SER A 29 -7.38 6.83 -13.36
CA SER A 29 -7.46 7.51 -14.68
C SER A 29 -8.77 7.19 -15.39
N GLN A 30 -9.38 6.05 -15.11
CA GLN A 30 -10.68 5.68 -15.69
C GLN A 30 -11.88 6.11 -14.83
N GLY A 31 -11.66 6.92 -13.81
CA GLY A 31 -12.73 7.48 -13.00
C GLY A 31 -13.15 6.68 -11.78
N HIS A 32 -12.43 5.61 -11.43
CA HIS A 32 -12.69 4.86 -10.22
C HIS A 32 -12.03 5.53 -9.01
N ALA A 33 -12.60 5.35 -7.83
CA ALA A 33 -12.04 5.85 -6.59
C ALA A 33 -11.25 4.75 -5.89
N LEU A 34 -10.03 5.06 -5.46
CA LEU A 34 -9.25 4.19 -4.59
C LEU A 34 -9.51 4.59 -3.14
N TYR A 35 -10.16 3.70 -2.40
CA TYR A 35 -10.53 3.96 -1.02
C TYR A 35 -9.38 3.67 -0.07
N ARG A 36 -8.90 2.42 -0.06
CA ARG A 36 -7.83 1.99 0.85
C ARG A 36 -6.91 1.01 0.16
N VAL A 37 -5.62 1.14 0.44
CA VAL A 37 -4.60 0.19 0.03
C VAL A 37 -4.03 -0.42 1.31
N PHE A 38 -4.16 -1.73 1.46
CA PHE A 38 -3.75 -2.44 2.67
C PHE A 38 -2.52 -3.29 2.36
N PHE A 39 -1.39 -2.94 2.97
CA PHE A 39 -0.14 -3.67 2.84
C PHE A 39 -0.08 -4.72 3.95
N TYR A 40 0.02 -5.98 3.55
CA TYR A 40 -0.07 -7.14 4.42
C TYR A 40 1.10 -8.09 4.14
N LYS A 41 1.41 -8.99 5.10
CA LYS A 41 2.53 -9.92 4.96
C LYS A 41 3.79 -9.13 4.58
N ASP A 42 4.58 -9.64 3.63
CA ASP A 42 5.85 -9.02 3.26
C ASP A 42 5.70 -7.65 2.57
N ALA A 43 4.50 -7.32 2.10
CA ALA A 43 4.27 -6.00 1.52
C ALA A 43 4.49 -4.85 2.51
N VAL A 44 4.42 -5.11 3.81
CA VAL A 44 4.67 -4.08 4.83
C VAL A 44 6.08 -3.50 4.75
N HIS A 45 7.03 -4.23 4.19
CA HIS A 45 8.40 -3.72 4.00
C HIS A 45 8.45 -2.46 3.14
N LEU A 46 7.47 -2.24 2.27
CA LEU A 46 7.41 -1.03 1.46
C LEU A 46 7.30 0.22 2.32
N ALA A 47 6.71 0.12 3.50
CA ALA A 47 6.43 1.25 4.37
C ALA A 47 7.59 1.61 5.31
N ASN A 48 8.72 0.92 5.26
CA ASN A 48 9.86 1.23 6.10
C ASN A 48 10.54 2.51 5.59
N ARG A 49 10.56 3.57 6.42
CA ARG A 49 11.13 4.86 6.01
C ARG A 49 12.64 4.79 5.73
N PHE A 50 13.31 3.74 6.20
CA PHE A 50 14.75 3.55 5.93
C PHE A 50 15.03 2.89 4.60
N ASN A 51 13.99 2.50 3.86
CA ASN A 51 14.19 1.99 2.51
C ASN A 51 14.79 3.09 1.64
N SER A 52 15.78 2.69 0.84
CA SER A 52 16.37 3.58 -0.15
C SER A 52 16.56 2.82 -1.46
N ALA A 53 16.53 3.55 -2.56
CA ALA A 53 16.80 3.00 -3.87
C ALA A 53 18.04 3.70 -4.44
N PRO A 54 18.89 2.96 -5.19
CA PRO A 54 19.96 3.61 -5.95
C PRO A 54 19.39 4.70 -6.87
N ALA A 55 20.23 5.70 -7.19
CA ALA A 55 19.77 6.87 -7.95
C ALA A 55 19.22 6.52 -9.34
N ASP A 56 19.63 5.38 -9.90
CA ASP A 56 19.20 4.90 -11.22
C ASP A 56 18.01 3.95 -11.14
N GLU A 57 17.45 3.70 -9.96
CA GLU A 57 16.28 2.85 -9.77
C GLU A 57 15.08 3.66 -9.31
N THR A 58 13.89 3.13 -9.60
CA THR A 58 12.63 3.70 -9.13
C THR A 58 12.50 3.54 -7.63
N ASN A 59 12.12 4.62 -6.93
CA ASN A 59 11.76 4.54 -5.53
C ASN A 59 10.26 4.28 -5.42
N LEU A 60 9.90 3.01 -5.28
CA LEU A 60 8.50 2.59 -5.26
C LEU A 60 7.74 3.16 -4.06
N GLN A 61 8.40 3.29 -2.90
CA GLN A 61 7.77 3.89 -1.73
C GLN A 61 7.33 5.33 -2.02
N SER A 62 8.20 6.15 -2.61
CA SER A 62 7.85 7.53 -2.92
C SER A 62 6.79 7.63 -4.01
N GLU A 63 6.75 6.70 -4.94
CA GLU A 63 5.69 6.67 -5.95
C GLU A 63 4.32 6.35 -5.33
N TRP A 64 4.27 5.42 -4.39
CA TRP A 64 3.04 5.17 -3.64
C TRP A 64 2.61 6.37 -2.82
N GLN A 65 3.56 7.04 -2.16
CA GLN A 65 3.27 8.25 -1.39
C GLN A 65 2.68 9.36 -2.27
N THR A 66 3.25 9.58 -3.44
CA THR A 66 2.76 10.55 -4.41
C THR A 66 1.36 10.17 -4.91
N PHE A 67 1.16 8.91 -5.25
CA PHE A 67 -0.14 8.42 -5.70
C PHE A 67 -1.22 8.66 -4.64
N ALA A 68 -0.93 8.33 -3.38
CA ALA A 68 -1.88 8.51 -2.28
C ALA A 68 -2.23 9.98 -2.07
N LYS A 69 -1.23 10.85 -2.14
CA LYS A 69 -1.43 12.29 -1.99
C LYS A 69 -2.33 12.84 -3.10
N ASP A 70 -2.10 12.40 -4.32
CA ASP A 70 -2.84 12.91 -5.48
C ASP A 70 -4.25 12.34 -5.56
N SER A 71 -4.44 11.08 -5.19
CA SER A 71 -5.72 10.37 -5.32
C SER A 71 -6.60 10.42 -4.08
N GLY A 72 -6.02 10.70 -2.91
CA GLY A 72 -6.72 10.62 -1.64
C GLY A 72 -6.84 9.21 -1.07
N ALA A 73 -6.20 8.21 -1.70
CA ALA A 73 -6.22 6.84 -1.21
C ALA A 73 -5.49 6.73 0.12
N GLU A 74 -6.02 5.92 1.04
CA GLU A 74 -5.35 5.65 2.31
C GLU A 74 -4.37 4.49 2.14
N LEU A 75 -3.11 4.70 2.54
CA LEU A 75 -2.10 3.64 2.58
C LEU A 75 -2.02 3.11 4.01
N THR A 76 -2.40 1.85 4.20
CA THR A 76 -2.46 1.24 5.52
C THR A 76 -1.56 0.01 5.60
N VAL A 77 -1.01 -0.24 6.78
CA VAL A 77 -0.05 -1.32 7.04
C VAL A 77 -0.57 -2.15 8.21
N CYS A 78 -0.62 -3.46 8.03
CA CYS A 78 -1.09 -4.36 9.09
C CYS A 78 -0.13 -4.32 10.29
N ILE A 79 -0.67 -4.02 11.47
CA ILE A 79 0.13 -3.90 12.70
C ILE A 79 0.85 -5.21 13.03
N ALA A 80 0.18 -6.35 12.97
CA ALA A 80 0.79 -7.63 13.31
C ALA A 80 1.87 -8.03 12.30
N ALA A 81 1.60 -7.86 11.01
CA ALA A 81 2.58 -8.17 9.97
C ALA A 81 3.79 -7.25 10.08
N GLY A 82 3.56 -5.98 10.39
CA GLY A 82 4.62 -5.01 10.61
C GLY A 82 5.50 -5.38 11.80
N GLN A 83 4.88 -5.69 12.94
CA GLN A 83 5.62 -6.07 14.15
C GLN A 83 6.54 -7.27 13.93
N ARG A 84 6.06 -8.28 13.20
CA ARG A 84 6.86 -9.46 12.89
C ARG A 84 8.08 -9.15 12.03
N ARG A 85 8.09 -8.01 11.35
CA ARG A 85 9.12 -7.62 10.38
C ARG A 85 9.87 -6.35 10.78
N GLY A 86 9.63 -5.87 12.01
CA GLY A 86 10.32 -4.68 12.50
C GLY A 86 9.82 -3.37 11.92
N ILE A 87 8.62 -3.35 11.36
CA ILE A 87 7.97 -2.12 10.88
C ILE A 87 7.00 -1.66 11.95
N VAL A 88 7.34 -0.55 12.61
CA VAL A 88 6.60 0.00 13.75
C VAL A 88 6.48 1.52 13.59
N GLU A 89 5.81 2.18 14.52
CA GLU A 89 5.62 3.64 14.46
C GLU A 89 6.94 4.42 14.32
N ASP A 90 8.01 3.94 14.93
CA ASP A 90 9.29 4.63 14.90
C ASP A 90 9.95 4.66 13.53
N ASN A 91 9.64 3.72 12.66
CA ASN A 91 10.27 3.62 11.34
C ASN A 91 9.30 3.54 10.17
N ILE A 92 8.03 3.88 10.40
CA ILE A 92 7.09 3.92 9.28
C ILE A 92 7.29 5.20 8.47
N ALA A 93 7.19 5.07 7.14
CA ALA A 93 7.33 6.20 6.24
C ALA A 93 6.10 7.10 6.29
N GLU A 94 6.29 8.37 5.95
CA GLU A 94 5.21 9.34 5.89
C GLU A 94 4.14 8.91 4.89
N GLY A 95 2.88 9.12 5.24
CA GLY A 95 1.75 8.78 4.38
C GLY A 95 1.20 7.39 4.59
N PHE A 96 1.90 6.53 5.36
CA PHE A 96 1.42 5.20 5.74
C PHE A 96 0.91 5.22 7.17
N SER A 97 -0.18 4.50 7.43
CA SER A 97 -0.77 4.38 8.77
C SER A 97 -0.78 2.92 9.21
N ILE A 98 -0.34 2.66 10.43
CA ILE A 98 -0.39 1.31 11.01
C ILE A 98 -1.80 1.09 11.57
N VAL A 99 -2.45 0.01 11.13
CA VAL A 99 -3.84 -0.28 11.51
C VAL A 99 -4.02 -1.78 11.76
N GLY A 100 -5.11 -2.12 12.44
CA GLY A 100 -5.48 -3.51 12.64
C GLY A 100 -6.18 -4.10 11.42
N LEU A 101 -6.29 -5.42 11.41
CA LEU A 101 -6.92 -6.16 10.30
C LEU A 101 -8.39 -5.78 10.10
N GLY A 102 -9.06 -5.28 11.14
CA GLY A 102 -10.42 -4.77 11.04
C GLY A 102 -10.58 -3.64 10.03
N GLN A 103 -9.53 -2.87 9.78
CA GLN A 103 -9.54 -1.82 8.75
C GLN A 103 -9.62 -2.41 7.34
N MET A 104 -9.02 -3.59 7.12
CA MET A 104 -9.16 -4.29 5.85
C MET A 104 -10.59 -4.81 5.66
N ILE A 105 -11.16 -5.37 6.72
CA ILE A 105 -12.54 -5.85 6.67
C ILE A 105 -13.50 -4.70 6.38
N GLU A 106 -13.32 -3.56 7.04
CA GLU A 106 -14.13 -2.37 6.80
C GLU A 106 -14.01 -1.91 5.35
N ALA A 107 -12.79 -1.90 4.80
CA ALA A 107 -12.57 -1.53 3.41
C ALA A 107 -13.29 -2.47 2.44
N MET A 108 -13.34 -3.76 2.76
CA MET A 108 -14.07 -4.74 1.93
C MET A 108 -15.57 -4.45 1.90
N PHE A 109 -16.14 -4.04 3.04
CA PHE A 109 -17.56 -3.66 3.09
C PHE A 109 -17.82 -2.34 2.37
N GLU A 110 -16.94 -1.37 2.51
CA GLU A 110 -17.12 -0.04 1.93
C GLU A 110 -16.83 0.03 0.43
N SER A 111 -16.11 -0.94 -0.10
CA SER A 111 -15.68 -0.93 -1.50
C SER A 111 -16.59 -1.81 -2.37
N ASP A 112 -16.74 -1.43 -3.63
CA ASP A 112 -17.46 -2.25 -4.61
C ASP A 112 -16.67 -3.50 -4.95
N ARG A 113 -15.34 -3.39 -4.97
CA ARG A 113 -14.41 -4.50 -5.25
C ARG A 113 -13.16 -4.36 -4.39
N THR A 114 -12.61 -5.49 -3.99
CA THR A 114 -11.28 -5.58 -3.39
C THR A 114 -10.43 -6.46 -4.27
N VAL A 115 -9.27 -5.95 -4.69
CA VAL A 115 -8.36 -6.66 -5.59
C VAL A 115 -7.09 -7.00 -4.82
N THR A 116 -6.65 -8.25 -4.93
CA THR A 116 -5.49 -8.77 -4.19
C THR A 116 -4.29 -8.95 -5.13
N PHE A 117 -3.13 -8.55 -4.65
CA PHE A 117 -1.85 -8.69 -5.36
C PHE A 117 -0.82 -9.43 -4.52
#